data_9dff33aece9b77f8be0dcdaf68523daf
#
_entry.id   9dff33aece9b77f8be0dcdaf68523daf
#
_cell.length_a   1.000
_cell.length_b   1.000
_cell.length_c   1.000
_cell.angle_alpha   90.00
_cell.angle_beta   90.00
_cell.angle_gamma   90.00
#
_symmetry.space_group_name_H-M   'P 1'
#
loop_
_entity.id
_entity.type
_entity.pdbx_description
1 polymer ?
#
loop_
_entity_poly.entity_id
_entity_poly.type
_entity_poly.pdbx_seq_one_letter_code
_entity_poly.pdbx_strand_id
1 'polypeptide(L)'
;DVPFGTKKEFFHLPKILNASEQPLAIASGMIDGNTWLITLTNQRIIFLDKGMLFGVKQVDVNLRNVVSVGGKTGVLLGEIFISTSGQNYTIKNVQKGTVVPFTNLINATRNAMDEKPRAPESSAPTDIVSQLERLATLKEKGILSDEEFQQQKQRILNS
;
A
#
# COMPACT_ATOMS: atom_id res chain seq x y z
N ASP A 1 1.18 22.02 5.80
CA ASP A 1 1.94 22.47 6.97
C ASP A 1 2.84 21.37 7.49
N VAL A 2 4.08 21.73 7.86
CA VAL A 2 5.04 20.79 8.45
C VAL A 2 4.61 20.48 9.89
N PRO A 3 4.52 19.20 10.28
CA PRO A 3 4.14 18.81 11.64
C PRO A 3 5.09 19.41 12.68
N PHE A 4 4.54 19.78 13.82
CA PHE A 4 5.30 20.40 14.90
C PHE A 4 6.49 19.51 15.33
N GLY A 5 7.64 20.14 15.51
CA GLY A 5 8.85 19.50 15.99
C GLY A 5 9.64 18.69 14.95
N THR A 6 9.18 18.62 13.70
CA THR A 6 9.79 17.77 12.64
C THR A 6 10.28 18.54 11.41
N LYS A 7 10.55 19.82 11.57
CA LYS A 7 10.96 20.69 10.46
C LYS A 7 12.29 20.27 9.81
N LYS A 8 13.24 19.81 10.61
CA LYS A 8 14.55 19.34 10.11
C LYS A 8 14.42 18.06 9.29
N GLU A 9 13.62 17.14 9.78
CA GLU A 9 13.30 15.87 9.14
C GLU A 9 12.58 16.10 7.81
N PHE A 10 11.62 17.02 7.79
CA PHE A 10 10.88 17.38 6.59
C PHE A 10 11.81 17.87 5.46
N PHE A 11 12.75 18.76 5.77
CA PHE A 11 13.71 19.24 4.78
C PHE A 11 14.75 18.20 4.36
N HIS A 12 14.88 17.11 5.11
CA HIS A 12 15.76 16.00 4.74
C HIS A 12 15.10 15.01 3.77
N LEU A 13 13.78 14.93 3.75
CA LEU A 13 13.02 13.98 2.91
C LEU A 13 13.45 13.97 1.44
N PRO A 14 13.61 15.10 0.74
CA PRO A 14 13.99 15.07 -0.68
C PRO A 14 15.30 14.35 -0.97
N LYS A 15 16.18 14.24 0.03
CA LYS A 15 17.49 13.60 -0.12
C LYS A 15 17.43 12.08 -0.05
N ILE A 16 16.34 11.51 0.51
CA ILE A 16 16.21 10.07 0.75
C ILE A 16 15.12 9.41 -0.11
N LEU A 17 14.29 10.20 -0.78
CA LEU A 17 13.27 9.68 -1.69
C LEU A 17 13.90 9.17 -2.98
N ASN A 18 13.39 8.05 -3.48
CA ASN A 18 13.74 7.52 -4.78
C ASN A 18 13.16 8.39 -5.92
N ALA A 19 13.69 8.26 -7.14
CA ALA A 19 13.27 9.10 -8.28
C ALA A 19 11.77 8.98 -8.63
N SER A 20 11.16 7.82 -8.41
CA SER A 20 9.74 7.56 -8.67
C SER A 20 8.88 7.57 -7.41
N GLU A 21 9.47 7.89 -6.27
CA GLU A 21 8.80 7.87 -4.98
C GLU A 21 8.13 9.20 -4.69
N GLN A 22 6.86 9.14 -4.31
CA GLN A 22 6.07 10.34 -4.00
C GLN A 22 5.57 10.30 -2.57
N PRO A 23 5.83 11.34 -1.76
CA PRO A 23 5.23 11.46 -0.46
C PRO A 23 3.73 11.76 -0.60
N LEU A 24 2.91 10.99 0.11
CA LEU A 24 1.46 11.09 0.08
C LEU A 24 0.90 11.80 1.31
N ALA A 25 1.50 11.55 2.46
CA ALA A 25 1.11 12.17 3.73
C ALA A 25 2.27 12.20 4.72
N ILE A 26 2.21 13.12 5.64
CA ILE A 26 3.15 13.26 6.74
C ILE A 26 2.42 13.34 8.08
N ALA A 27 3.02 12.77 9.10
CA ALA A 27 2.59 12.87 10.48
C ALA A 27 3.81 13.05 11.38
N SER A 28 3.61 13.48 12.60
CA SER A 28 4.62 13.46 13.64
C SER A 28 4.08 12.76 14.88
N GLY A 29 4.97 12.12 15.60
CA GLY A 29 4.63 11.46 16.84
C GLY A 29 5.87 11.00 17.58
N MET A 30 5.67 10.36 18.73
CA MET A 30 6.75 9.89 19.60
C MET A 30 6.86 8.37 19.53
N ILE A 31 8.07 7.89 19.35
CA ILE A 31 8.45 6.47 19.49
C ILE A 31 9.63 6.44 20.47
N ASP A 32 9.51 5.65 21.53
CA ASP A 32 10.54 5.48 22.56
C ASP A 32 11.11 6.82 23.09
N GLY A 33 10.23 7.79 23.32
CA GLY A 33 10.61 9.08 23.89
C GLY A 33 11.18 10.10 22.92
N ASN A 34 11.39 9.75 21.65
CA ASN A 34 11.88 10.65 20.62
C ASN A 34 10.77 11.06 19.65
N THR A 35 10.83 12.28 19.15
CA THR A 35 9.90 12.76 18.13
C THR A 35 10.38 12.35 16.74
N TRP A 36 9.50 11.70 16.00
CA TRP A 36 9.77 11.23 14.64
C TRP A 36 8.84 11.89 13.64
N LEU A 37 9.36 12.18 12.46
CA LEU A 37 8.55 12.44 11.28
C LEU A 37 8.20 11.09 10.64
N ILE A 38 6.91 10.88 10.40
CA ILE A 38 6.42 9.68 9.72
C ILE A 38 5.88 10.12 8.37
N THR A 39 6.46 9.59 7.30
CA THR A 39 6.06 9.91 5.94
C THR A 39 5.54 8.66 5.26
N LEU A 40 4.32 8.71 4.77
CA LEU A 40 3.78 7.72 3.86
C LEU A 40 4.14 8.12 2.43
N THR A 41 4.74 7.19 1.70
CA THR A 41 4.96 7.31 0.26
C THR A 41 4.14 6.27 -0.51
N ASN A 42 4.21 6.31 -1.82
CA ASN A 42 3.62 5.27 -2.67
C ASN A 42 4.34 3.91 -2.60
N GLN A 43 5.44 3.80 -1.84
CA GLN A 43 6.26 2.59 -1.75
C GLN A 43 6.47 2.10 -0.31
N ARG A 44 6.61 3.00 0.65
CA ARG A 44 7.02 2.69 2.04
C ARG A 44 6.51 3.72 3.04
N ILE A 45 6.63 3.37 4.30
CA ILE A 45 6.51 4.31 5.42
C ILE A 45 7.93 4.61 5.92
N ILE A 46 8.28 5.88 5.95
CA ILE A 46 9.59 6.35 6.39
C ILE A 46 9.45 6.98 7.77
N PHE A 47 10.19 6.46 8.73
CA PHE A 47 10.35 7.05 10.06
C PHE A 47 11.68 7.78 10.10
N LEU A 48 11.66 9.07 10.38
CA LEU A 48 12.83 9.91 10.35
C LEU A 48 12.98 10.70 11.64
N ASP A 49 14.11 10.53 12.32
CA ASP A 49 14.52 11.32 13.47
C ASP A 49 15.89 11.94 13.16
N LYS A 50 15.92 13.24 12.99
CA LYS A 50 17.13 14.02 12.83
C LYS A 50 17.52 14.64 14.17
N GLY A 51 18.18 13.86 14.99
CA GLY A 51 18.64 14.28 16.31
C GLY A 51 19.42 15.61 16.28
N MET A 52 19.40 16.34 17.40
CA MET A 52 20.04 17.65 17.49
C MET A 52 21.56 17.58 17.34
N LEU A 53 22.18 16.46 17.76
CA LEU A 53 23.62 16.36 17.92
C LEU A 53 24.29 15.25 17.11
N PHE A 54 23.60 14.18 16.78
CA PHE A 54 24.19 12.98 16.21
C PHE A 54 23.36 12.38 15.08
N GLY A 55 23.57 12.89 13.87
CA GLY A 55 23.13 12.21 12.67
C GLY A 55 21.62 12.08 12.47
N VAL A 56 21.25 11.25 11.52
CA VAL A 56 19.86 10.95 11.14
C VAL A 56 19.58 9.50 11.46
N LYS A 57 18.51 9.23 12.20
CA LYS A 57 17.95 7.89 12.34
C LYS A 57 16.82 7.73 11.35
N GLN A 58 16.89 6.70 10.55
CA GLN A 58 15.88 6.39 9.54
C GLN A 58 15.48 4.93 9.65
N VAL A 59 14.18 4.68 9.66
CA VAL A 59 13.60 3.35 9.57
C VAL A 59 12.61 3.34 8.41
N ASP A 60 12.78 2.41 7.49
CA ASP A 60 11.92 2.22 6.35
C ASP A 60 11.09 0.95 6.51
N VAL A 61 9.79 1.08 6.33
CA VAL A 61 8.85 -0.04 6.36
C VAL A 61 8.19 -0.15 4.99
N ASN A 62 8.55 -1.18 4.23
CA ASN A 62 7.89 -1.44 2.96
C ASN A 62 6.39 -1.72 3.19
N LEU A 63 5.53 -1.07 2.42
CA LEU A 63 4.08 -1.23 2.55
C LEU A 63 3.62 -2.69 2.39
N ARG A 64 4.34 -3.49 1.62
CA ARG A 64 4.06 -4.93 1.45
C ARG A 64 4.31 -5.75 2.71
N ASN A 65 5.16 -5.26 3.62
CA ASN A 65 5.46 -5.93 4.89
C ASN A 65 4.51 -5.50 6.01
N VAL A 66 3.66 -4.52 5.79
CA VAL A 66 2.66 -4.08 6.76
C VAL A 66 1.52 -5.09 6.79
N VAL A 67 1.26 -5.64 7.97
CA VAL A 67 0.18 -6.64 8.20
C VAL A 67 -1.10 -5.95 8.61
N SER A 68 -1.02 -4.96 9.52
CA SER A 68 -2.18 -4.21 9.98
C SER A 68 -1.80 -2.79 10.38
N VAL A 69 -2.76 -1.90 10.27
CA VAL A 69 -2.66 -0.50 10.70
C VAL A 69 -3.92 -0.14 11.47
N GLY A 70 -3.74 0.49 12.59
CA GLY A 70 -4.84 0.97 13.41
C GLY A 70 -4.52 2.30 14.07
N GLY A 71 -5.50 2.91 14.67
CA GLY A 71 -5.34 4.16 15.39
C GLY A 71 -6.27 4.27 16.57
N LYS A 72 -5.87 5.08 17.54
CA LYS A 72 -6.65 5.43 18.72
C LYS A 72 -6.62 6.94 18.87
N THR A 73 -7.77 7.54 19.10
CA THR A 73 -7.88 8.99 19.34
C THR A 73 -8.27 9.26 20.77
N GLY A 74 -7.53 10.15 21.42
CA GLY A 74 -7.88 10.72 22.72
C GLY A 74 -8.55 12.08 22.58
N VAL A 75 -8.50 12.89 23.62
CA VAL A 75 -9.12 14.23 23.62
C VAL A 75 -8.39 15.19 22.68
N LEU A 76 -7.07 15.26 22.76
CA LEU A 76 -6.23 16.17 21.97
C LEU A 76 -5.27 15.42 21.05
N LEU A 77 -4.72 14.31 21.52
CA LEU A 77 -3.71 13.51 20.84
C LEU A 77 -4.22 12.09 20.63
N GLY A 78 -3.57 11.37 19.75
CA GLY A 78 -3.87 9.97 19.48
C GLY A 78 -2.62 9.14 19.28
N GLU A 79 -2.83 7.91 18.92
CA GLU A 79 -1.79 6.92 18.65
C GLU A 79 -2.06 6.23 17.31
N ILE A 80 -0.99 5.87 16.63
CA ILE A 80 -1.03 5.05 15.40
C ILE A 80 -0.27 3.76 15.66
N PHE A 81 -0.86 2.64 15.27
CA PHE A 81 -0.26 1.31 15.39
C PHE A 81 0.02 0.76 13.99
N ILE A 82 1.26 0.35 13.75
CA ILE A 82 1.68 -0.28 12.51
C ILE A 82 2.32 -1.62 12.86
N SER A 83 1.73 -2.71 12.42
CA SER A 83 2.26 -4.05 12.62
C SER A 83 2.84 -4.59 11.32
N THR A 84 4.04 -5.14 11.41
CA THR A 84 4.71 -5.84 10.32
C THR A 84 4.94 -7.30 10.71
N SER A 85 5.41 -8.11 9.78
CA SER A 85 5.73 -9.51 10.04
C SER A 85 6.85 -9.72 11.09
N GLY A 86 7.67 -8.70 11.34
CA GLY A 86 8.81 -8.80 12.26
C GLY A 86 8.78 -7.83 13.43
N GLN A 87 8.02 -6.75 13.35
CA GLN A 87 8.04 -5.70 14.36
C GLN A 87 6.74 -4.91 14.39
N ASN A 88 6.38 -4.43 15.59
CA ASN A 88 5.26 -3.53 15.82
C ASN A 88 5.77 -2.14 16.16
N TYR A 89 5.14 -1.13 15.56
CA TYR A 89 5.42 0.27 15.84
C TYR A 89 4.20 0.92 16.49
N THR A 90 4.40 1.56 17.63
CA THR A 90 3.40 2.39 18.30
C THR A 90 3.86 3.83 18.30
N ILE A 91 3.13 4.68 17.59
CA ILE A 91 3.43 6.10 17.47
C ILE A 91 2.46 6.86 18.38
N LYS A 92 2.99 7.46 19.44
CA LYS A 92 2.21 8.21 20.42
C LYS A 92 2.21 9.70 20.14
N ASN A 93 1.34 10.42 20.79
CA ASN A 93 1.27 11.90 20.71
C ASN A 93 1.09 12.42 19.29
N VAL A 94 0.38 11.68 18.46
CA VAL A 94 -0.01 12.12 17.12
C VAL A 94 -1.19 13.09 17.26
N GLN A 95 -1.19 14.15 16.46
CA GLN A 95 -2.30 15.09 16.43
C GLN A 95 -3.61 14.35 16.09
N LYS A 96 -4.66 14.55 16.90
CA LYS A 96 -5.94 13.83 16.80
C LYS A 96 -6.51 13.83 15.37
N GLY A 97 -6.51 14.98 14.71
CA GLY A 97 -7.05 15.14 13.36
C GLY A 97 -6.24 14.42 12.27
N THR A 98 -5.02 13.96 12.58
CA THR A 98 -4.14 13.26 11.65
C THR A 98 -4.31 11.74 11.73
N VAL A 99 -4.71 11.19 12.88
CA VAL A 99 -4.73 9.74 13.11
C VAL A 99 -5.59 9.00 12.10
N VAL A 100 -6.86 9.34 11.98
CA VAL A 100 -7.80 8.64 11.10
C VAL A 100 -7.46 8.84 9.61
N PRO A 101 -7.26 10.07 9.10
CA PRO A 101 -6.88 10.26 7.70
C PRO A 101 -5.58 9.55 7.32
N PHE A 102 -4.58 9.57 8.20
CA PHE A 102 -3.28 8.95 7.93
C PHE A 102 -3.37 7.42 7.90
N THR A 103 -4.03 6.80 8.87
CA THR A 103 -4.23 5.35 8.90
C THR A 103 -5.09 4.87 7.74
N ASN A 104 -6.15 5.59 7.39
CA ASN A 104 -6.98 5.28 6.22
C ASN A 104 -6.17 5.37 4.92
N LEU A 105 -5.32 6.37 4.78
CA LEU A 105 -4.48 6.52 3.59
C LEU A 105 -3.43 5.41 3.48
N ILE A 106 -2.84 4.97 4.59
CA ILE A 106 -1.93 3.81 4.59
C ILE A 106 -2.68 2.57 4.08
N ASN A 107 -3.86 2.29 4.60
CA ASN A 107 -4.64 1.13 4.18
C ASN A 107 -5.09 1.23 2.71
N ALA A 108 -5.52 2.41 2.26
CA ALA A 108 -5.87 2.63 0.87
C ALA A 108 -4.68 2.43 -0.08
N THR A 109 -3.51 2.91 0.30
CA THR A 109 -2.28 2.75 -0.49
C THR A 109 -1.85 1.28 -0.54
N ARG A 110 -1.94 0.55 0.57
CA ARG A 110 -1.67 -0.90 0.61
C ARG A 110 -2.63 -1.68 -0.29
N ASN A 111 -3.92 -1.40 -0.20
CA ASN A 111 -4.93 -2.06 -1.02
C ASN A 111 -4.70 -1.79 -2.52
N ALA A 112 -4.33 -0.57 -2.88
CA ALA A 112 -3.99 -0.22 -4.25
C ALA A 112 -2.73 -0.95 -4.78
N MET A 113 -1.82 -1.34 -3.91
CA MET A 113 -0.65 -2.16 -4.27
C MET A 113 -1.04 -3.62 -4.52
N ASP A 114 -1.99 -4.15 -3.74
CA ASP A 114 -2.51 -5.51 -3.89
C ASP A 114 -3.45 -5.60 -5.11
N GLU A 115 -4.21 -4.57 -5.34
CA GLU A 115 -4.87 -4.29 -6.62
C GLU A 115 -3.84 -3.74 -7.62
N LYS A 116 -2.77 -4.49 -7.86
CA LYS A 116 -2.01 -4.29 -9.09
C LYS A 116 -3.05 -4.20 -10.20
N PRO A 117 -3.15 -3.11 -11.00
CA PRO A 117 -4.07 -3.13 -12.11
C PRO A 117 -3.73 -4.43 -12.82
N ARG A 118 -4.66 -5.38 -12.82
CA ARG A 118 -4.71 -6.31 -13.94
C ARG A 118 -4.64 -5.35 -15.10
N ALA A 119 -3.48 -5.29 -15.72
CA ALA A 119 -3.36 -4.63 -16.99
C ALA A 119 -4.62 -5.05 -17.72
N PRO A 120 -5.42 -4.12 -18.28
CA PRO A 120 -6.59 -4.54 -19.02
C PRO A 120 -6.06 -5.69 -19.83
N GLU A 121 -6.57 -6.90 -19.56
CA GLU A 121 -6.12 -8.08 -20.25
C GLU A 121 -6.40 -7.80 -21.71
N SER A 122 -5.47 -7.07 -22.33
CA SER A 122 -5.38 -6.97 -23.74
C SER A 122 -5.08 -8.40 -24.13
N SER A 123 -6.17 -9.15 -24.44
CA SER A 123 -6.15 -10.40 -25.18
C SER A 123 -4.77 -11.09 -25.15
N ALA A 124 -4.27 -11.37 -23.94
CA ALA A 124 -3.10 -12.21 -23.80
C ALA A 124 -3.49 -13.60 -24.32
N PRO A 125 -2.59 -14.31 -25.02
CA PRO A 125 -2.85 -15.68 -25.49
C PRO A 125 -3.36 -16.61 -24.40
N THR A 126 -3.06 -16.32 -23.13
CA THR A 126 -3.55 -17.00 -21.93
C THR A 126 -5.06 -16.90 -21.72
N ASP A 127 -5.70 -15.81 -22.12
CA ASP A 127 -7.15 -15.68 -21.94
C ASP A 127 -7.91 -16.57 -22.95
N ILE A 128 -7.41 -16.66 -24.18
CA ILE A 128 -7.97 -17.57 -25.20
C ILE A 128 -7.88 -19.02 -24.73
N VAL A 129 -6.73 -19.43 -24.17
CA VAL A 129 -6.54 -20.79 -23.64
C VAL A 129 -7.51 -21.08 -22.49
N SER A 130 -7.66 -20.16 -21.54
CA SER A 130 -8.59 -20.29 -20.41
C SER A 130 -10.04 -20.38 -20.87
N GLN A 131 -10.46 -19.62 -21.87
CA GLN A 131 -11.80 -19.68 -22.45
C GLN A 131 -12.05 -21.00 -23.16
N LEU A 132 -11.06 -21.49 -23.92
CA LEU A 132 -11.15 -22.80 -24.58
C LEU A 132 -11.21 -23.95 -23.59
N GLU A 133 -10.47 -23.91 -22.49
CA GLU A 133 -10.54 -24.91 -21.42
C GLU A 133 -11.91 -24.93 -20.73
N ARG A 134 -12.50 -23.77 -20.48
CA ARG A 134 -13.86 -23.65 -19.93
C ARG A 134 -14.89 -24.24 -20.87
N LEU A 135 -14.79 -24.00 -22.17
CA LEU A 135 -15.67 -24.57 -23.18
C LEU A 135 -15.53 -26.09 -23.26
N ALA A 136 -14.30 -26.62 -23.23
CA ALA A 136 -14.04 -28.06 -23.20
C ALA A 136 -14.67 -28.72 -21.96
N THR A 137 -14.57 -28.10 -20.80
CA THR A 137 -15.20 -28.60 -19.55
C THR A 137 -16.72 -28.58 -19.65
N LEU A 138 -17.31 -27.56 -20.23
CA LEU A 138 -18.77 -27.49 -20.44
C LEU A 138 -19.27 -28.56 -21.41
N LYS A 139 -18.47 -28.86 -22.44
CA LYS A 139 -18.76 -29.97 -23.37
C LYS A 139 -18.73 -31.33 -22.68
N GLU A 140 -17.69 -31.61 -21.87
CA GLU A 140 -17.55 -32.84 -21.10
C GLU A 140 -18.70 -33.04 -20.11
N LYS A 141 -19.21 -31.97 -19.51
CA LYS A 141 -20.36 -31.99 -18.62
C LYS A 141 -21.71 -32.10 -19.34
N GLY A 142 -21.72 -32.14 -20.66
CA GLY A 142 -22.94 -32.25 -21.46
C GLY A 142 -23.80 -30.97 -21.51
N ILE A 143 -23.24 -29.82 -21.09
CA ILE A 143 -23.94 -28.53 -21.10
C ILE A 143 -23.90 -27.90 -22.50
N LEU A 144 -22.83 -28.14 -23.28
CA LEU A 144 -22.67 -27.71 -24.66
C LEU A 144 -22.69 -28.91 -25.61
N SER A 145 -23.40 -28.78 -26.73
CA SER A 145 -23.31 -29.71 -27.84
C SER A 145 -22.01 -29.51 -28.62
N ASP A 146 -21.66 -30.52 -29.45
CA ASP A 146 -20.47 -30.43 -30.33
C ASP A 146 -20.55 -29.23 -31.27
N GLU A 147 -21.73 -28.93 -31.79
CA GLU A 147 -21.95 -27.77 -32.71
C GLU A 147 -21.80 -26.44 -31.98
N GLU A 148 -22.36 -26.29 -30.78
CA GLU A 148 -22.21 -25.10 -29.96
C GLU A 148 -20.78 -24.87 -29.52
N PHE A 149 -20.07 -25.95 -29.16
CA PHE A 149 -18.64 -25.88 -28.84
C PHE A 149 -17.82 -25.36 -30.00
N GLN A 150 -18.04 -25.85 -31.21
CA GLN A 150 -17.32 -25.41 -32.40
C GLN A 150 -17.63 -23.95 -32.75
N GLN A 151 -18.86 -23.53 -32.61
CA GLN A 151 -19.25 -22.14 -32.83
C GLN A 151 -18.59 -21.18 -31.85
N GLN A 152 -18.57 -21.50 -30.57
CA GLN A 152 -17.94 -20.70 -29.54
C GLN A 152 -16.42 -20.67 -29.69
N LYS A 153 -15.82 -21.80 -30.02
CA LYS A 153 -14.38 -21.90 -30.30
C LYS A 153 -13.97 -20.99 -31.46
N GLN A 154 -14.72 -21.00 -32.55
CA GLN A 154 -14.44 -20.11 -33.69
C GLN A 154 -14.61 -18.64 -33.34
N ARG A 155 -15.59 -18.26 -32.53
CA ARG A 155 -15.77 -16.89 -32.04
C ARG A 155 -14.56 -16.41 -31.24
N ILE A 156 -14.03 -17.22 -30.37
CA ILE A 156 -12.87 -16.90 -29.52
C ILE A 156 -11.61 -16.76 -30.37
N LEU A 157 -11.41 -17.62 -31.35
CA LEU A 157 -10.24 -17.61 -32.22
C LEU A 157 -10.25 -16.49 -33.27
N ASN A 158 -11.42 -15.96 -33.60
CA ASN A 158 -11.60 -14.93 -34.63
C ASN A 158 -11.87 -13.53 -34.03
N SER A 159 -11.83 -13.39 -32.72
CA SER A 159 -12.01 -12.10 -32.03
C SER A 159 -10.71 -11.31 -31.87
#